data_055178cb030ba703f5f45d0856e90ee4
#
_entry.id   055178cb030ba703f5f45d0856e90ee4
#
_cell.length_a   1.000
_cell.length_b   1.000
_cell.length_c   1.000
_cell.angle_alpha   90.00
_cell.angle_beta   90.00
_cell.angle_gamma   90.00
#
_symmetry.space_group_name_H-M   'P 1'
#
loop_
_entity.id
_entity.type
_entity.pdbx_description
1 polymer ?
#
loop_
_entity_poly.entity_id
_entity_poly.type
_entity_poly.pdbx_seq_one_letter_code
_entity_poly.pdbx_strand_id
1 'polypeptide(L)'
;MKRSGIFIAIGLFCLVSSCGDRDRQVEEALSLSGNNRNELEAVLKHYEGDGRKLEAAHFLIGNMPGSYGANPIVEQDCSAFYEAYDSLGQKYGYRVGTEWGKQVDSLWKDFSNRHRVRQELNYDITRMKAEDLIREIDLAFRVWVENVHSRNCSFEDFCEYILPYRRQNGLSIDNARREFNKRHQGKYFVKEGKDWQQEIDSLLYEYKYLTHSGFWGTKIPIWNAATLEKMRHGLCAQRCWYNSLLLSSLGIPVAIDFVPAWGNRNNSHTWNVVLINGESHAFEAFWDNDRWKYKRIYNNRDDDELWGRFRLPKVYRYTYSNHIEGPLADVEVDKADIPELFRSVKKVDVSSEYFETADVTVELTGEAPQGVKYAYLAVFGYQDWHPVQWAKIENGRAVFREMGKDMVYLPVYYKRGGLLPAAEPFRLRNDGTMEKLSGNEETEEVAVRMVTGAPAYDQNREYLGCMKGSRIVGLLDGKSEEELCRWTDSLALEPVVRK
;
A
#
# COMPACT_ATOMS: atom_id res chain seq x y z
N MET A 1 53.29 -11.38 -5.68
CA MET A 1 53.05 -11.04 -4.25
C MET A 1 52.87 -9.54 -4.11
N LYS A 2 51.75 -9.06 -3.70
CA LYS A 2 51.25 -7.70 -3.28
C LYS A 2 49.93 -7.32 -3.99
N ARG A 3 48.87 -7.98 -3.58
CA ARG A 3 47.49 -7.49 -3.82
C ARG A 3 46.53 -8.01 -2.72
N SER A 4 46.86 -7.82 -1.45
CA SER A 4 45.99 -8.25 -0.35
C SER A 4 45.76 -7.19 0.74
N GLY A 5 46.25 -5.95 0.56
CA GLY A 5 46.18 -4.93 1.61
C GLY A 5 45.09 -3.85 1.44
N ILE A 6 44.42 -3.77 0.29
CA ILE A 6 43.53 -2.64 0.01
C ILE A 6 42.02 -2.98 0.32
N PHE A 7 41.66 -4.25 0.31
CA PHE A 7 40.26 -4.66 0.56
C PHE A 7 39.85 -4.60 2.05
N ILE A 8 40.80 -4.73 2.98
CA ILE A 8 40.49 -4.71 4.44
C ILE A 8 40.23 -3.27 4.94
N ALA A 9 40.87 -2.27 4.33
CA ALA A 9 40.68 -0.87 4.74
C ALA A 9 39.28 -0.29 4.26
N ILE A 10 38.80 -0.74 3.12
CA ILE A 10 37.48 -0.27 2.58
C ILE A 10 36.32 -0.87 3.37
N GLY A 11 36.42 -2.15 3.77
CA GLY A 11 35.41 -2.79 4.59
C GLY A 11 35.28 -2.20 6.01
N LEU A 12 36.38 -1.77 6.62
CA LEU A 12 36.35 -1.16 7.93
C LEU A 12 35.83 0.28 7.92
N PHE A 13 36.05 1.01 6.82
CA PHE A 13 35.55 2.38 6.66
C PHE A 13 34.00 2.43 6.41
N CYS A 14 33.46 1.45 5.71
CA CYS A 14 32.00 1.33 5.53
C CYS A 14 31.28 0.96 6.84
N LEU A 15 31.87 0.13 7.69
CA LEU A 15 31.28 -0.25 8.98
C LEU A 15 31.26 0.91 9.98
N VAL A 16 32.28 1.74 10.00
CA VAL A 16 32.36 2.88 10.93
C VAL A 16 31.43 4.01 10.52
N SER A 17 31.24 4.27 9.22
CA SER A 17 30.26 5.27 8.75
C SER A 17 28.82 4.80 8.98
N SER A 18 28.51 3.51 8.88
CA SER A 18 27.16 2.99 9.11
C SER A 18 26.72 3.03 10.59
N CYS A 19 27.65 2.82 11.54
CA CYS A 19 27.34 2.96 12.97
C CYS A 19 27.08 4.42 13.36
N GLY A 20 27.89 5.37 12.90
CA GLY A 20 27.70 6.79 13.20
C GLY A 20 26.40 7.37 12.63
N ASP A 21 25.94 6.88 11.48
CA ASP A 21 24.68 7.29 10.89
C ASP A 21 23.48 6.72 11.64
N ARG A 22 23.55 5.47 12.12
CA ARG A 22 22.52 4.85 12.95
C ARG A 22 22.37 5.55 14.30
N ASP A 23 23.46 5.83 14.98
CA ASP A 23 23.46 6.53 16.26
C ASP A 23 22.86 7.93 16.12
N ARG A 24 23.17 8.64 15.03
CA ARG A 24 22.60 9.94 14.73
C ARG A 24 21.08 9.83 14.48
N GLN A 25 20.62 8.85 13.71
CA GLN A 25 19.21 8.63 13.43
C GLN A 25 18.41 8.31 14.70
N VAL A 26 19.00 7.52 15.62
CA VAL A 26 18.39 7.23 16.92
C VAL A 26 18.31 8.49 17.77
N GLU A 27 19.37 9.30 17.84
CA GLU A 27 19.36 10.55 18.63
C GLU A 27 18.37 11.58 18.07
N GLU A 28 18.24 11.67 16.74
CA GLU A 28 17.20 12.49 16.09
C GLU A 28 15.79 12.00 16.48
N ALA A 29 15.55 10.69 16.47
CA ALA A 29 14.29 10.10 16.91
C ALA A 29 14.01 10.37 18.40
N LEU A 30 15.01 10.19 19.27
CA LEU A 30 14.91 10.50 20.70
C LEU A 30 14.60 11.99 20.95
N SER A 31 15.13 12.90 20.14
CA SER A 31 14.83 14.33 20.24
C SER A 31 13.34 14.64 19.95
N LEU A 32 12.68 13.85 19.10
CA LEU A 32 11.27 13.99 18.75
C LEU A 32 10.31 13.32 19.75
N SER A 33 10.82 12.51 20.68
CA SER A 33 9.99 11.71 21.60
C SER A 33 9.38 12.52 22.75
N GLY A 34 9.87 13.74 23.00
CA GLY A 34 9.39 14.60 24.10
C GLY A 34 9.50 13.91 25.46
N ASN A 35 8.40 13.85 26.19
CA ASN A 35 8.33 13.21 27.52
C ASN A 35 8.49 11.68 27.48
N ASN A 36 8.48 11.06 26.31
CA ASN A 36 8.60 9.62 26.15
C ASN A 36 10.06 9.15 25.98
N ARG A 37 11.02 10.07 25.98
CA ARG A 37 12.45 9.77 25.77
C ARG A 37 12.97 8.67 26.72
N ASN A 38 12.62 8.74 28.00
CA ASN A 38 13.08 7.76 28.98
C ASN A 38 12.60 6.33 28.70
N GLU A 39 11.42 6.17 28.13
CA GLU A 39 10.90 4.85 27.73
C GLU A 39 11.75 4.25 26.61
N LEU A 40 12.10 5.04 25.59
CA LEU A 40 12.91 4.58 24.47
C LEU A 40 14.36 4.31 24.87
N GLU A 41 14.96 5.18 25.69
CA GLU A 41 16.30 4.96 26.27
C GLU A 41 16.34 3.70 27.16
N ALA A 42 15.26 3.39 27.88
CA ALA A 42 15.17 2.17 28.67
C ALA A 42 15.24 0.89 27.82
N VAL A 43 14.69 0.91 26.57
CA VAL A 43 14.84 -0.21 25.62
C VAL A 43 16.29 -0.40 25.21
N LEU A 44 16.98 0.70 24.83
CA LEU A 44 18.39 0.65 24.45
C LEU A 44 19.26 0.12 25.58
N LYS A 45 19.05 0.62 26.80
CA LYS A 45 19.75 0.16 28.00
C LYS A 45 19.49 -1.31 28.30
N HIS A 46 18.24 -1.79 28.07
CA HIS A 46 17.86 -3.20 28.30
C HIS A 46 18.69 -4.15 27.44
N TYR A 47 19.02 -3.74 26.19
CA TYR A 47 19.79 -4.57 25.25
C TYR A 47 21.28 -4.20 25.13
N GLU A 48 21.82 -3.35 26.02
CA GLU A 48 23.22 -2.91 25.97
C GLU A 48 24.24 -4.07 25.91
N GLY A 49 23.90 -5.23 26.51
CA GLY A 49 24.71 -6.45 26.48
C GLY A 49 24.39 -7.45 25.37
N ASP A 50 23.39 -7.18 24.51
CA ASP A 50 22.95 -8.06 23.40
C ASP A 50 23.05 -7.31 22.07
N GLY A 51 24.19 -7.42 21.38
CA GLY A 51 24.51 -6.61 20.21
C GLY A 51 23.44 -6.69 19.10
N ARG A 52 22.90 -7.88 18.80
CA ARG A 52 21.87 -8.06 17.74
C ARG A 52 20.53 -7.44 18.12
N LYS A 53 20.10 -7.62 19.36
CA LYS A 53 18.86 -7.01 19.84
C LYS A 53 18.99 -5.51 20.01
N LEU A 54 20.17 -5.03 20.40
CA LEU A 54 20.47 -3.59 20.43
C LEU A 54 20.40 -2.97 19.03
N GLU A 55 20.97 -3.61 18.00
CA GLU A 55 20.83 -3.16 16.61
C GLU A 55 19.36 -3.13 16.15
N ALA A 56 18.57 -4.13 16.52
CA ALA A 56 17.13 -4.17 16.24
C ALA A 56 16.37 -3.04 16.97
N ALA A 57 16.75 -2.73 18.22
CA ALA A 57 16.16 -1.60 18.95
C ALA A 57 16.53 -0.26 18.31
N HIS A 58 17.80 -0.07 17.88
CA HIS A 58 18.23 1.09 17.12
C HIS A 58 17.42 1.23 15.81
N PHE A 59 17.22 0.14 15.06
CA PHE A 59 16.41 0.14 13.85
C PHE A 59 14.97 0.58 14.12
N LEU A 60 14.31 0.01 15.12
CA LEU A 60 12.92 0.35 15.46
C LEU A 60 12.80 1.80 15.94
N ILE A 61 13.65 2.26 16.84
CA ILE A 61 13.59 3.61 17.41
C ILE A 61 13.96 4.65 16.35
N GLY A 62 15.06 4.45 15.62
CA GLY A 62 15.51 5.39 14.58
C GLY A 62 14.49 5.58 13.45
N ASN A 63 13.74 4.54 13.11
CA ASN A 63 12.71 4.59 12.08
C ASN A 63 11.29 4.82 12.63
N MET A 64 11.11 5.02 13.94
CA MET A 64 9.80 5.27 14.55
C MET A 64 9.18 6.62 14.17
N PRO A 65 9.92 7.73 13.96
CA PRO A 65 9.36 9.00 13.52
C PRO A 65 8.48 8.83 12.27
N GLY A 66 7.30 9.50 12.27
CA GLY A 66 6.32 9.36 11.20
C GLY A 66 5.38 8.15 11.34
N SER A 67 5.62 7.25 12.31
CA SER A 67 4.70 6.18 12.66
C SER A 67 3.60 6.68 13.60
N TYR A 68 2.33 6.37 13.28
CA TYR A 68 1.18 6.79 14.10
C TYR A 68 0.04 5.78 14.00
N GLY A 69 -0.80 5.76 15.03
CA GLY A 69 -2.02 4.97 15.09
C GLY A 69 -3.26 5.80 15.40
N ALA A 70 -4.40 5.13 15.45
CA ALA A 70 -5.64 5.70 15.97
C ALA A 70 -5.58 5.81 17.50
N ASN A 71 -6.37 6.73 18.06
CA ASN A 71 -6.51 6.84 19.49
C ASN A 71 -7.35 5.68 20.06
N PRO A 72 -6.86 4.91 21.04
CA PRO A 72 -7.63 3.83 21.69
C PRO A 72 -8.97 4.27 22.28
N ILE A 73 -9.10 5.55 22.69
CA ILE A 73 -10.37 6.10 23.23
C ILE A 73 -11.49 6.01 22.19
N VAL A 74 -11.18 6.27 20.91
CA VAL A 74 -12.19 6.20 19.82
C VAL A 74 -12.69 4.78 19.62
N GLU A 75 -11.82 3.78 19.79
CA GLU A 75 -12.21 2.36 19.75
C GLU A 75 -13.19 2.01 20.87
N GLN A 76 -12.92 2.49 22.08
CA GLN A 76 -13.78 2.28 23.23
C GLN A 76 -15.16 2.91 23.02
N ASP A 77 -15.23 4.10 22.44
CA ASP A 77 -16.48 4.78 22.09
C ASP A 77 -17.31 4.00 21.06
N CYS A 78 -16.66 3.23 20.19
CA CYS A 78 -17.31 2.39 19.17
C CYS A 78 -17.68 0.98 19.67
N SER A 79 -17.33 0.58 20.88
CA SER A 79 -17.50 -0.80 21.36
C SER A 79 -18.96 -1.30 21.27
N ALA A 80 -19.91 -0.47 21.69
CA ALA A 80 -21.34 -0.81 21.63
C ALA A 80 -21.84 -1.04 20.19
N PHE A 81 -21.28 -0.30 19.22
CA PHE A 81 -21.58 -0.52 17.81
C PHE A 81 -21.09 -1.91 17.35
N TYR A 82 -19.84 -2.28 17.68
CA TYR A 82 -19.28 -3.57 17.27
C TYR A 82 -20.02 -4.76 17.90
N GLU A 83 -20.50 -4.63 19.15
CA GLU A 83 -21.32 -5.65 19.80
C GLU A 83 -22.68 -5.82 19.10
N ALA A 84 -23.35 -4.71 18.79
CA ALA A 84 -24.61 -4.75 18.07
C ALA A 84 -24.43 -5.31 16.64
N TYR A 85 -23.34 -4.94 15.95
CA TYR A 85 -22.98 -5.48 14.65
C TYR A 85 -22.81 -7.01 14.69
N ASP A 86 -22.05 -7.51 15.65
CA ASP A 86 -21.85 -8.96 15.83
C ASP A 86 -23.15 -9.69 16.13
N SER A 87 -24.00 -9.11 16.99
CA SER A 87 -25.32 -9.66 17.32
C SER A 87 -26.23 -9.77 16.10
N LEU A 88 -26.21 -8.76 15.22
CA LEU A 88 -26.92 -8.80 13.94
C LEU A 88 -26.36 -9.89 13.02
N GLY A 89 -25.03 -10.03 12.98
CA GLY A 89 -24.37 -11.06 12.19
C GLY A 89 -24.71 -12.48 12.65
N GLN A 90 -24.75 -12.70 13.95
CA GLN A 90 -25.18 -13.98 14.51
C GLN A 90 -26.65 -14.31 14.19
N LYS A 91 -27.52 -13.29 14.16
CA LYS A 91 -28.96 -13.48 13.86
C LYS A 91 -29.24 -13.75 12.39
N TYR A 92 -28.61 -13.02 11.47
CA TYR A 92 -28.94 -13.03 10.06
C TYR A 92 -27.88 -13.69 9.16
N GLY A 93 -26.72 -14.05 9.71
CA GLY A 93 -25.53 -14.40 8.95
C GLY A 93 -24.81 -13.15 8.37
N TYR A 94 -23.50 -13.20 8.27
CA TYR A 94 -22.66 -12.06 7.81
C TYR A 94 -22.63 -11.98 6.26
N ARG A 95 -23.76 -11.72 5.61
CA ARG A 95 -23.83 -11.66 4.14
C ARG A 95 -24.23 -10.27 3.67
N VAL A 96 -23.30 -9.60 2.99
CA VAL A 96 -23.55 -8.33 2.29
C VAL A 96 -24.67 -8.48 1.27
N GLY A 97 -25.53 -7.45 1.12
CA GLY A 97 -26.62 -7.46 0.17
C GLY A 97 -27.92 -8.16 0.65
N THR A 98 -27.93 -8.68 1.88
CA THR A 98 -29.10 -9.32 2.50
C THR A 98 -29.78 -8.39 3.52
N GLU A 99 -30.80 -8.90 4.24
CA GLU A 99 -31.46 -8.16 5.32
C GLU A 99 -30.46 -7.70 6.41
N TRP A 100 -29.45 -8.51 6.69
CA TRP A 100 -28.37 -8.10 7.59
C TRP A 100 -27.67 -6.81 7.15
N GLY A 101 -27.36 -6.68 5.85
CA GLY A 101 -26.75 -5.48 5.30
C GLY A 101 -27.57 -4.22 5.56
N LYS A 102 -28.90 -4.29 5.36
CA LYS A 102 -29.81 -3.17 5.64
C LYS A 102 -29.83 -2.80 7.13
N GLN A 103 -29.82 -3.79 8.00
CA GLN A 103 -29.80 -3.57 9.44
C GLN A 103 -28.49 -2.95 9.91
N VAL A 104 -27.35 -3.37 9.33
CA VAL A 104 -26.04 -2.78 9.61
C VAL A 104 -25.95 -1.33 9.11
N ASP A 105 -26.49 -1.03 7.93
CA ASP A 105 -26.54 0.35 7.43
C ASP A 105 -27.35 1.26 8.34
N SER A 106 -28.52 0.77 8.81
CA SER A 106 -29.36 1.50 9.77
C SER A 106 -28.62 1.72 11.08
N LEU A 107 -28.00 0.66 11.62
CA LEU A 107 -27.20 0.73 12.85
C LEU A 107 -26.06 1.75 12.75
N TRP A 108 -25.32 1.72 11.64
CA TRP A 108 -24.21 2.66 11.42
C TRP A 108 -24.70 4.11 11.28
N LYS A 109 -25.79 4.31 10.55
CA LYS A 109 -26.42 5.64 10.40
C LYS A 109 -26.85 6.20 11.74
N ASP A 110 -27.51 5.41 12.57
CA ASP A 110 -27.95 5.80 13.90
C ASP A 110 -26.78 6.07 14.84
N PHE A 111 -25.73 5.24 14.78
CA PHE A 111 -24.55 5.43 15.59
C PHE A 111 -23.77 6.68 15.18
N SER A 112 -23.45 6.84 13.90
CA SER A 112 -22.67 7.96 13.37
C SER A 112 -23.35 9.32 13.51
N ASN A 113 -24.68 9.37 13.56
CA ASN A 113 -25.44 10.57 13.84
C ASN A 113 -25.34 11.02 15.31
N ARG A 114 -25.13 10.08 16.24
CA ARG A 114 -25.05 10.33 17.67
C ARG A 114 -23.61 10.47 18.18
N HIS A 115 -22.65 9.86 17.48
CA HIS A 115 -21.25 9.80 17.89
C HIS A 115 -20.36 10.41 16.81
N ARG A 116 -19.63 11.47 17.14
CA ARG A 116 -18.55 11.97 16.29
C ARG A 116 -17.34 11.09 16.49
N VAL A 117 -17.05 10.21 15.52
CA VAL A 117 -15.80 9.48 15.46
C VAL A 117 -14.69 10.46 15.07
N ARG A 118 -13.93 10.96 16.05
CA ARG A 118 -12.76 11.81 15.79
C ARG A 118 -11.53 10.91 15.67
N GLN A 119 -10.85 10.99 14.53
CA GLN A 119 -9.52 10.40 14.40
C GLN A 119 -8.50 11.38 15.00
N GLU A 120 -8.02 11.07 16.20
CA GLU A 120 -6.83 11.71 16.75
C GLU A 120 -5.61 10.84 16.41
N LEU A 121 -4.58 11.45 15.85
CA LEU A 121 -3.34 10.76 15.54
C LEU A 121 -2.50 10.61 16.81
N ASN A 122 -2.11 9.37 17.11
CA ASN A 122 -1.17 9.06 18.17
C ASN A 122 0.15 8.65 17.55
N TYR A 123 1.15 9.51 17.69
CA TYR A 123 2.50 9.20 17.21
C TYR A 123 3.20 8.22 18.14
N ASP A 124 3.71 7.11 17.60
CA ASP A 124 4.33 6.04 18.37
C ASP A 124 5.53 6.54 19.17
N ILE A 125 6.34 7.41 18.58
CA ILE A 125 7.54 7.97 19.20
C ILE A 125 7.25 8.67 20.54
N THR A 126 6.05 9.22 20.70
CA THR A 126 5.65 9.94 21.93
C THR A 126 4.89 9.08 22.93
N ARG A 127 4.62 7.79 22.63
CA ARG A 127 3.73 6.94 23.45
C ARG A 127 4.19 5.50 23.63
N MET A 128 5.11 5.00 22.79
CA MET A 128 5.60 3.63 22.87
C MET A 128 6.22 3.37 24.25
N LYS A 129 5.75 2.34 24.94
CA LYS A 129 6.30 1.94 26.23
C LYS A 129 7.48 0.99 26.05
N ALA A 130 8.48 1.13 26.92
CA ALA A 130 9.66 0.27 26.92
C ALA A 130 9.29 -1.20 26.96
N GLU A 131 8.40 -1.57 27.87
CA GLU A 131 7.96 -2.94 28.04
C GLU A 131 7.28 -3.51 26.79
N ASP A 132 6.48 -2.70 26.07
CA ASP A 132 5.82 -3.14 24.85
C ASP A 132 6.84 -3.37 23.73
N LEU A 133 7.79 -2.46 23.54
CA LEU A 133 8.80 -2.57 22.49
C LEU A 133 9.77 -3.72 22.77
N ILE A 134 10.19 -3.94 24.03
CA ILE A 134 11.01 -5.06 24.45
C ILE A 134 10.29 -6.38 24.14
N ARG A 135 8.99 -6.50 24.50
CA ARG A 135 8.21 -7.70 24.21
C ARG A 135 8.10 -8.00 22.71
N GLU A 136 7.96 -6.97 21.89
CA GLU A 136 7.90 -7.13 20.42
C GLU A 136 9.25 -7.58 19.84
N ILE A 137 10.35 -7.02 20.31
CA ILE A 137 11.72 -7.44 19.93
C ILE A 137 11.97 -8.90 20.32
N ASP A 138 11.70 -9.26 21.58
CA ASP A 138 11.92 -10.62 22.07
C ASP A 138 11.05 -11.65 21.34
N LEU A 139 9.79 -11.31 21.05
CA LEU A 139 8.92 -12.16 20.24
C LEU A 139 9.51 -12.36 18.85
N ALA A 140 9.93 -11.26 18.17
CA ALA A 140 10.44 -11.33 16.82
C ALA A 140 11.70 -12.21 16.73
N PHE A 141 12.67 -12.04 17.64
CA PHE A 141 13.88 -12.86 17.66
C PHE A 141 13.57 -14.34 17.92
N ARG A 142 12.68 -14.63 18.86
CA ARG A 142 12.29 -16.00 19.16
C ARG A 142 11.68 -16.69 17.94
N VAL A 143 10.66 -16.08 17.31
CA VAL A 143 9.98 -16.70 16.17
C VAL A 143 10.85 -16.77 14.92
N TRP A 144 11.80 -15.84 14.73
CA TRP A 144 12.77 -15.90 13.65
C TRP A 144 13.66 -17.15 13.73
N VAL A 145 14.15 -17.48 14.92
CA VAL A 145 14.98 -18.68 15.16
C VAL A 145 14.16 -19.97 15.08
N GLU A 146 12.92 -19.95 15.60
CA GLU A 146 12.03 -21.12 15.65
C GLU A 146 11.47 -21.51 14.26
N ASN A 147 11.32 -20.53 13.35
CA ASN A 147 10.74 -20.76 12.03
C ASN A 147 11.74 -21.38 11.06
N VAL A 148 11.45 -22.61 10.58
CA VAL A 148 12.35 -23.39 9.73
C VAL A 148 12.53 -22.80 8.33
N HIS A 149 11.60 -21.99 7.85
CA HIS A 149 11.64 -21.40 6.50
C HIS A 149 12.33 -20.04 6.45
N SER A 150 12.46 -19.34 7.58
CA SER A 150 12.97 -17.96 7.64
C SER A 150 14.15 -17.73 8.57
N ARG A 151 14.55 -18.71 9.36
CA ARG A 151 15.70 -18.59 10.28
C ARG A 151 17.04 -18.22 9.61
N ASN A 152 17.14 -18.44 8.29
CA ASN A 152 18.31 -18.11 7.48
C ASN A 152 18.15 -16.80 6.69
N CYS A 153 17.04 -16.07 6.85
CA CYS A 153 16.91 -14.77 6.20
C CYS A 153 17.95 -13.78 6.77
N SER A 154 18.32 -12.79 5.98
CA SER A 154 19.28 -11.78 6.39
C SER A 154 18.78 -11.01 7.63
N PHE A 155 19.70 -10.39 8.36
CA PHE A 155 19.31 -9.54 9.49
C PHE A 155 18.57 -8.28 9.03
N GLU A 156 18.91 -7.79 7.84
CA GLU A 156 18.21 -6.68 7.19
C GLU A 156 16.75 -7.04 6.90
N ASP A 157 16.53 -8.22 6.29
CA ASP A 157 15.16 -8.72 6.02
C ASP A 157 14.40 -9.01 7.31
N PHE A 158 15.07 -9.54 8.34
CA PHE A 158 14.48 -9.70 9.65
C PHE A 158 14.02 -8.35 10.21
N CYS A 159 14.88 -7.34 10.18
CA CYS A 159 14.58 -6.00 10.69
C CYS A 159 13.42 -5.35 9.93
N GLU A 160 13.31 -5.55 8.61
CA GLU A 160 12.27 -4.91 7.81
C GLU A 160 10.95 -5.70 7.79
N TYR A 161 11.00 -7.05 7.77
CA TYR A 161 9.83 -7.86 7.44
C TYR A 161 9.31 -8.76 8.58
N ILE A 162 10.08 -9.01 9.64
CA ILE A 162 9.65 -9.81 10.81
C ILE A 162 9.52 -8.93 12.05
N LEU A 163 10.55 -8.14 12.35
CA LEU A 163 10.69 -7.35 13.57
C LEU A 163 9.59 -6.31 13.79
N PRO A 164 9.14 -5.52 12.78
CA PRO A 164 8.29 -4.37 13.03
C PRO A 164 6.94 -4.75 13.64
N TYR A 165 6.58 -4.07 14.71
CA TYR A 165 5.28 -4.13 15.38
C TYR A 165 4.18 -3.39 14.60
N ARG A 166 4.57 -2.40 13.77
CA ARG A 166 3.67 -1.61 12.93
C ARG A 166 3.89 -1.94 11.46
N ARG A 167 2.81 -2.21 10.75
CA ARG A 167 2.82 -2.55 9.31
C ARG A 167 2.22 -1.46 8.43
N GLN A 168 1.32 -0.65 8.98
CA GLN A 168 0.69 0.50 8.34
C GLN A 168 0.36 1.55 9.38
N ASN A 169 0.31 2.81 8.97
CA ASN A 169 -0.16 3.92 9.79
C ASN A 169 -1.70 3.93 9.90
N GLY A 170 -2.21 4.61 10.93
CA GLY A 170 -3.64 4.79 11.14
C GLY A 170 -4.33 3.68 11.96
N LEU A 171 -3.65 2.54 12.23
CA LEU A 171 -4.16 1.44 13.03
C LEU A 171 -3.55 1.46 14.43
N SER A 172 -4.34 1.11 15.44
CA SER A 172 -3.86 1.05 16.82
C SER A 172 -2.82 -0.05 16.99
N ILE A 173 -1.82 0.20 17.84
CA ILE A 173 -0.94 -0.85 18.35
C ILE A 173 -1.76 -1.63 19.38
N ASP A 174 -1.88 -2.92 19.15
CA ASP A 174 -2.52 -3.86 20.05
C ASP A 174 -1.62 -5.07 20.34
N ASN A 175 -2.12 -6.01 21.10
CA ASN A 175 -1.40 -7.24 21.41
C ASN A 175 -1.57 -8.32 20.31
N ALA A 176 -2.05 -7.98 19.12
CA ALA A 176 -2.45 -8.94 18.10
C ALA A 176 -1.34 -9.94 17.75
N ARG A 177 -0.09 -9.47 17.55
CA ARG A 177 1.03 -10.38 17.24
C ARG A 177 1.25 -11.43 18.33
N ARG A 178 1.19 -11.04 19.61
CA ARG A 178 1.34 -11.97 20.75
C ARG A 178 0.18 -12.95 20.83
N GLU A 179 -1.06 -12.48 20.62
CA GLU A 179 -2.23 -13.34 20.63
C GLU A 179 -2.22 -14.32 19.44
N PHE A 180 -1.81 -13.91 18.27
CA PHE A 180 -1.62 -14.81 17.12
C PHE A 180 -0.53 -15.83 17.38
N ASN A 181 0.63 -15.40 17.92
CA ASN A 181 1.69 -16.33 18.26
C ASN A 181 1.19 -17.35 19.31
N LYS A 182 0.56 -16.91 20.39
CA LYS A 182 0.01 -17.79 21.43
C LYS A 182 -1.00 -18.80 20.88
N ARG A 183 -1.82 -18.38 19.89
CA ARG A 183 -2.85 -19.21 19.24
C ARG A 183 -2.26 -20.26 18.31
N HIS A 184 -1.13 -19.98 17.68
CA HIS A 184 -0.59 -20.78 16.56
C HIS A 184 0.84 -21.31 16.76
N GLN A 185 1.57 -20.89 17.79
CA GLN A 185 2.92 -21.36 18.06
C GLN A 185 2.98 -22.90 18.15
N GLY A 186 4.04 -23.50 17.62
CA GLY A 186 4.20 -24.96 17.62
C GLY A 186 3.34 -25.73 16.61
N LYS A 187 2.38 -25.06 15.95
CA LYS A 187 1.49 -25.67 14.96
C LYS A 187 2.00 -25.49 13.52
N TYR A 188 2.51 -24.31 13.19
CA TYR A 188 2.97 -23.92 11.87
C TYR A 188 4.46 -23.55 11.87
N PHE A 189 5.15 -23.79 10.77
CA PHE A 189 6.51 -23.36 10.45
C PHE A 189 7.62 -23.90 11.39
N VAL A 190 7.34 -24.96 12.12
CA VAL A 190 8.29 -25.56 13.11
C VAL A 190 8.84 -26.92 12.69
N LYS A 191 8.34 -27.50 11.60
CA LYS A 191 8.74 -28.84 11.13
C LYS A 191 9.46 -28.75 9.79
N GLU A 192 10.68 -29.31 9.74
CA GLU A 192 11.43 -29.47 8.51
C GLU A 192 10.68 -30.30 7.46
N GLY A 193 10.93 -30.00 6.20
CA GLY A 193 10.38 -30.75 5.06
C GLY A 193 8.93 -30.47 4.70
N LYS A 194 8.27 -29.55 5.41
CA LYS A 194 6.96 -29.07 5.00
C LYS A 194 7.08 -27.95 3.98
N ASP A 195 6.14 -27.91 3.07
CA ASP A 195 6.01 -26.82 2.09
C ASP A 195 5.49 -25.56 2.78
N TRP A 196 6.24 -24.47 2.72
CA TRP A 196 5.92 -23.21 3.37
C TRP A 196 4.63 -22.59 2.85
N GLN A 197 4.34 -22.73 1.54
CA GLN A 197 3.15 -22.19 0.89
C GLN A 197 1.90 -22.91 1.39
N GLN A 198 1.96 -24.24 1.52
CA GLN A 198 0.85 -25.03 2.08
C GLN A 198 0.61 -24.71 3.56
N GLU A 199 1.68 -24.44 4.34
CA GLU A 199 1.52 -24.05 5.74
C GLU A 199 0.88 -22.66 5.88
N ILE A 200 1.28 -21.68 5.03
CA ILE A 200 0.62 -20.37 4.95
C ILE A 200 -0.85 -20.53 4.54
N ASP A 201 -1.13 -21.34 3.54
CA ASP A 201 -2.50 -21.61 3.11
C ASP A 201 -3.36 -22.21 4.21
N SER A 202 -2.83 -23.20 4.93
CA SER A 202 -3.53 -23.81 6.04
C SER A 202 -3.82 -22.83 7.17
N LEU A 203 -2.85 -21.96 7.51
CA LEU A 203 -3.02 -20.92 8.52
C LEU A 203 -4.07 -19.89 8.09
N LEU A 204 -3.95 -19.35 6.88
CA LEU A 204 -4.85 -18.30 6.41
C LEU A 204 -6.26 -18.81 6.10
N TYR A 205 -6.43 -20.12 5.86
CA TYR A 205 -7.75 -20.76 5.74
C TYR A 205 -8.55 -20.69 7.04
N GLU A 206 -7.92 -20.68 8.20
CA GLU A 206 -8.63 -20.49 9.48
C GLU A 206 -9.34 -19.13 9.56
N TYR A 207 -8.86 -18.14 8.76
CA TYR A 207 -9.37 -16.76 8.70
C TYR A 207 -10.12 -16.45 7.39
N LYS A 208 -10.56 -17.46 6.66
CA LYS A 208 -11.31 -17.28 5.39
C LYS A 208 -12.65 -16.56 5.56
N TYR A 209 -13.15 -16.50 6.80
CA TYR A 209 -14.36 -15.77 7.13
C TYR A 209 -14.19 -14.24 7.09
N LEU A 210 -12.94 -13.76 7.07
CA LEU A 210 -12.63 -12.35 6.85
C LEU A 210 -12.68 -12.08 5.35
N THR A 211 -13.75 -11.42 4.89
CA THR A 211 -14.06 -11.22 3.48
C THR A 211 -13.95 -9.75 3.05
N HIS A 212 -13.86 -9.51 1.77
CA HIS A 212 -13.80 -8.15 1.23
C HIS A 212 -15.18 -7.48 1.27
N SER A 213 -15.22 -6.21 1.69
CA SER A 213 -16.35 -5.32 1.47
C SER A 213 -15.86 -3.88 1.32
N GLY A 214 -15.93 -3.35 0.10
CA GLY A 214 -15.64 -1.95 -0.18
C GLY A 214 -16.62 -1.01 0.52
N PHE A 215 -17.87 -1.38 0.64
CA PHE A 215 -18.91 -0.55 1.25
C PHE A 215 -18.67 -0.30 2.73
N TRP A 216 -18.45 -1.36 3.53
CA TRP A 216 -18.29 -1.21 4.97
C TRP A 216 -16.86 -0.93 5.41
N GLY A 217 -15.88 -1.41 4.68
CA GLY A 217 -14.48 -1.12 4.95
C GLY A 217 -14.11 0.36 4.82
N THR A 218 -14.89 1.14 4.08
CA THR A 218 -14.71 2.60 3.97
C THR A 218 -15.53 3.40 4.98
N LYS A 219 -16.67 2.89 5.41
CA LYS A 219 -17.60 3.60 6.30
C LYS A 219 -17.35 3.30 7.76
N ILE A 220 -17.18 2.02 8.11
CA ILE A 220 -17.08 1.57 9.48
C ILE A 220 -15.61 1.48 9.86
N PRO A 221 -15.17 2.20 10.89
CA PRO A 221 -13.77 2.19 11.31
C PRO A 221 -13.31 0.80 11.76
N ILE A 222 -12.13 0.42 11.32
CA ILE A 222 -11.40 -0.75 11.82
C ILE A 222 -10.12 -0.23 12.44
N TRP A 223 -9.99 -0.36 13.75
CA TRP A 223 -8.90 0.22 14.53
C TRP A 223 -7.76 -0.76 14.77
N ASN A 224 -8.09 -2.04 14.96
CA ASN A 224 -7.16 -3.09 15.32
C ASN A 224 -7.63 -4.48 14.82
N ALA A 225 -6.85 -5.52 15.07
CA ALA A 225 -7.14 -6.88 14.63
C ALA A 225 -8.46 -7.41 15.20
N ALA A 226 -8.76 -7.12 16.47
CA ALA A 226 -9.98 -7.58 17.13
C ALA A 226 -11.23 -6.96 16.49
N THR A 227 -11.18 -5.67 16.10
CA THR A 227 -12.29 -5.04 15.39
C THR A 227 -12.50 -5.63 14.00
N LEU A 228 -11.42 -5.96 13.26
CA LEU A 228 -11.54 -6.65 11.97
C LEU A 228 -12.15 -8.06 12.12
N GLU A 229 -11.74 -8.82 13.14
CA GLU A 229 -12.30 -10.15 13.42
C GLU A 229 -13.81 -10.08 13.71
N LYS A 230 -14.25 -9.09 14.50
CA LYS A 230 -15.69 -8.85 14.77
C LYS A 230 -16.46 -8.42 13.53
N MET A 231 -15.89 -7.51 12.74
CA MET A 231 -16.52 -6.98 11.54
C MET A 231 -16.61 -8.02 10.42
N ARG A 232 -15.65 -8.94 10.32
CA ARG A 232 -15.53 -9.97 9.26
C ARG A 232 -15.41 -9.43 7.85
N HIS A 233 -15.46 -8.11 7.68
CA HIS A 233 -15.38 -7.43 6.39
C HIS A 233 -14.37 -6.29 6.49
N GLY A 234 -13.57 -6.15 5.46
CA GLY A 234 -12.58 -5.08 5.38
C GLY A 234 -12.12 -4.82 3.95
N LEU A 235 -11.31 -3.78 3.79
CA LEU A 235 -10.60 -3.49 2.54
C LEU A 235 -9.37 -4.39 2.38
N CYS A 236 -8.85 -4.46 1.14
CA CYS A 236 -7.59 -5.17 0.87
C CYS A 236 -6.45 -4.70 1.79
N ALA A 237 -6.28 -3.38 1.99
CA ALA A 237 -5.24 -2.84 2.87
C ALA A 237 -5.38 -3.34 4.33
N GLN A 238 -6.60 -3.36 4.87
CA GLN A 238 -6.86 -3.86 6.24
C GLN A 238 -6.59 -5.35 6.37
N ARG A 239 -6.93 -6.12 5.33
CA ARG A 239 -6.64 -7.57 5.31
C ARG A 239 -5.15 -7.84 5.16
N CYS A 240 -4.44 -7.10 4.32
CA CYS A 240 -2.99 -7.20 4.18
C CYS A 240 -2.27 -6.90 5.49
N TRP A 241 -2.68 -5.85 6.16
CA TRP A 241 -2.17 -5.51 7.49
C TRP A 241 -2.39 -6.63 8.49
N TYR A 242 -3.60 -7.19 8.56
CA TYR A 242 -3.93 -8.31 9.45
C TYR A 242 -3.06 -9.55 9.17
N ASN A 243 -2.96 -9.95 7.89
CA ASN A 243 -2.12 -11.06 7.47
C ASN A 243 -0.64 -10.82 7.83
N SER A 244 -0.16 -9.58 7.70
CA SER A 244 1.22 -9.23 8.02
C SER A 244 1.51 -9.39 9.52
N LEU A 245 0.59 -8.99 10.39
CA LEU A 245 0.72 -9.23 11.83
C LEU A 245 0.69 -10.72 12.16
N LEU A 246 -0.23 -11.47 11.56
CA LEU A 246 -0.38 -12.90 11.76
C LEU A 246 0.87 -13.69 11.32
N LEU A 247 1.33 -13.48 10.09
CA LEU A 247 2.49 -14.19 9.53
C LEU A 247 3.79 -13.82 10.25
N SER A 248 4.04 -12.53 10.51
CA SER A 248 5.23 -12.10 11.23
C SER A 248 5.23 -12.53 12.70
N SER A 249 4.06 -12.76 13.31
CA SER A 249 3.96 -13.32 14.65
C SER A 249 4.46 -14.77 14.76
N LEU A 250 4.61 -15.44 13.62
CA LEU A 250 5.15 -16.79 13.49
C LEU A 250 6.49 -16.83 12.75
N GLY A 251 7.12 -15.66 12.57
CA GLY A 251 8.46 -15.53 11.99
C GLY A 251 8.51 -15.59 10.47
N ILE A 252 7.40 -15.48 9.75
CA ILE A 252 7.41 -15.36 8.29
C ILE A 252 7.70 -13.90 7.90
N PRO A 253 8.77 -13.64 7.11
CA PRO A 253 9.04 -12.31 6.57
C PRO A 253 7.96 -11.94 5.56
N VAL A 254 7.21 -10.88 5.86
CA VAL A 254 6.04 -10.48 5.09
C VAL A 254 6.00 -8.98 4.87
N ALA A 255 5.76 -8.58 3.64
CA ALA A 255 5.57 -7.22 3.20
C ALA A 255 4.13 -6.97 2.75
N ILE A 256 3.84 -5.70 2.49
CA ILE A 256 2.60 -5.23 1.88
C ILE A 256 2.97 -4.38 0.67
N ASP A 257 2.59 -4.83 -0.52
CA ASP A 257 2.80 -4.10 -1.75
C ASP A 257 1.48 -3.50 -2.25
N PHE A 258 1.58 -2.39 -2.98
CA PHE A 258 0.40 -1.71 -3.49
C PHE A 258 0.65 -1.01 -4.83
N VAL A 259 -0.39 -0.95 -5.64
CA VAL A 259 -0.49 -0.05 -6.78
C VAL A 259 -1.25 1.20 -6.34
N PRO A 260 -0.67 2.41 -6.45
CA PRO A 260 -1.31 3.63 -5.97
C PRO A 260 -2.55 4.01 -6.79
N ALA A 261 -2.53 3.74 -8.08
CA ALA A 261 -3.64 3.85 -8.99
C ALA A 261 -3.39 2.90 -10.18
N TRP A 262 -4.43 2.25 -10.68
CA TRP A 262 -4.34 1.46 -11.90
C TRP A 262 -4.15 2.35 -13.14
N GLY A 263 -3.39 1.88 -14.11
CA GLY A 263 -3.15 2.62 -15.35
C GLY A 263 -4.31 2.61 -16.35
N ASN A 264 -5.29 1.74 -16.17
CA ASN A 264 -6.40 1.54 -17.12
C ASN A 264 -7.76 1.33 -16.47
N ARG A 265 -7.90 1.60 -15.19
CA ARG A 265 -9.17 1.49 -14.45
C ARG A 265 -9.15 2.30 -13.16
N ASN A 266 -10.30 2.46 -12.54
CA ASN A 266 -10.44 3.13 -11.27
C ASN A 266 -9.83 2.31 -10.12
N ASN A 267 -9.58 2.95 -9.00
CA ASN A 267 -9.05 2.40 -7.76
C ASN A 267 -7.54 2.12 -7.73
N SER A 268 -7.14 1.70 -6.57
CA SER A 268 -5.85 1.17 -6.19
C SER A 268 -6.01 -0.26 -5.68
N HIS A 269 -4.93 -0.93 -5.37
CA HIS A 269 -4.99 -2.25 -4.75
C HIS A 269 -3.78 -2.51 -3.88
N THR A 270 -3.95 -3.41 -2.91
CA THR A 270 -2.93 -3.76 -1.92
C THR A 270 -2.97 -5.28 -1.73
N TRP A 271 -1.80 -5.91 -1.67
CA TRP A 271 -1.64 -7.36 -1.48
C TRP A 271 -0.46 -7.68 -0.57
N ASN A 272 -0.36 -8.93 -0.14
CA ASN A 272 0.76 -9.38 0.66
C ASN A 272 1.87 -10.00 -0.20
N VAL A 273 3.08 -9.92 0.33
CA VAL A 273 4.27 -10.58 -0.25
C VAL A 273 5.01 -11.27 0.87
N VAL A 274 5.34 -12.54 0.72
CA VAL A 274 6.28 -13.23 1.62
C VAL A 274 7.65 -13.35 0.96
N LEU A 275 8.70 -13.19 1.75
CA LEU A 275 10.07 -13.24 1.29
C LEU A 275 10.70 -14.55 1.79
N ILE A 276 10.82 -15.53 0.91
CA ILE A 276 11.36 -16.86 1.23
C ILE A 276 12.56 -17.13 0.34
N ASN A 277 13.69 -17.49 0.94
CA ASN A 277 14.95 -17.78 0.25
C ASN A 277 15.46 -16.66 -0.66
N GLY A 278 15.19 -15.41 -0.31
CA GLY A 278 15.57 -14.23 -1.09
C GLY A 278 14.65 -13.92 -2.27
N GLU A 279 13.54 -14.61 -2.41
CA GLU A 279 12.54 -14.40 -3.45
C GLU A 279 11.23 -13.83 -2.88
N SER A 280 10.62 -12.91 -3.62
CA SER A 280 9.32 -12.31 -3.30
C SER A 280 8.17 -13.10 -3.91
N HIS A 281 7.24 -13.55 -3.06
CA HIS A 281 6.06 -14.33 -3.46
C HIS A 281 4.79 -13.57 -3.11
N ALA A 282 4.20 -12.89 -4.10
CA ALA A 282 2.97 -12.14 -3.94
C ALA A 282 1.74 -13.05 -3.90
N PHE A 283 0.77 -12.72 -3.04
CA PHE A 283 -0.48 -13.45 -2.95
C PHE A 283 -1.66 -12.53 -2.60
N GLU A 284 -2.89 -12.94 -3.02
CA GLU A 284 -4.12 -12.24 -2.68
C GLU A 284 -4.39 -12.32 -1.17
N ALA A 285 -4.68 -11.17 -0.56
CA ALA A 285 -4.85 -11.07 0.88
C ALA A 285 -6.09 -11.82 1.40
N PHE A 286 -7.19 -11.78 0.65
CA PHE A 286 -8.39 -12.55 0.98
C PHE A 286 -8.26 -14.00 0.51
N TRP A 287 -9.08 -14.89 1.10
CA TRP A 287 -9.05 -16.28 0.72
C TRP A 287 -9.53 -16.49 -0.72
N ASP A 288 -8.64 -17.07 -1.54
CA ASP A 288 -8.91 -17.55 -2.88
C ASP A 288 -8.05 -18.80 -3.12
N ASN A 289 -8.59 -19.81 -3.80
CA ASN A 289 -7.84 -21.03 -4.14
C ASN A 289 -6.67 -20.75 -5.08
N ASP A 290 -6.75 -19.70 -5.89
CA ASP A 290 -5.74 -19.31 -6.88
C ASP A 290 -4.86 -18.12 -6.43
N ARG A 291 -4.90 -17.74 -5.17
CA ARG A 291 -4.28 -16.52 -4.65
C ARG A 291 -2.79 -16.36 -4.93
N TRP A 292 -2.03 -17.46 -5.06
CA TRP A 292 -0.62 -17.42 -5.41
C TRP A 292 -0.34 -17.18 -6.91
N LYS A 293 -1.35 -17.27 -7.73
CA LYS A 293 -1.28 -16.91 -9.17
C LYS A 293 -1.40 -15.41 -9.40
N TYR A 294 -1.42 -14.64 -8.35
CA TYR A 294 -1.66 -13.21 -8.34
C TYR A 294 -0.73 -12.42 -9.26
N LYS A 295 0.56 -12.76 -9.34
CA LYS A 295 1.50 -12.18 -10.31
C LYS A 295 1.02 -12.29 -11.77
N ARG A 296 0.18 -13.25 -12.09
CA ARG A 296 -0.37 -13.43 -13.44
C ARG A 296 -1.31 -12.30 -13.83
N ILE A 297 -2.10 -11.79 -12.89
CA ILE A 297 -3.06 -10.69 -13.11
C ILE A 297 -2.31 -9.39 -13.37
N TYR A 298 -1.14 -9.21 -12.73
CA TYR A 298 -0.37 -7.97 -12.75
C TYR A 298 0.77 -7.95 -13.77
N ASN A 299 0.98 -9.02 -14.53
CA ASN A 299 2.10 -9.09 -15.47
C ASN A 299 1.80 -8.52 -16.86
N ASN A 300 0.72 -7.74 -17.02
CA ASN A 300 0.35 -7.18 -18.33
C ASN A 300 0.29 -8.24 -19.46
N ARG A 301 -0.07 -9.49 -19.14
CA ARG A 301 -0.11 -10.58 -20.11
C ARG A 301 -1.24 -10.42 -21.11
N ASP A 302 -0.94 -10.77 -22.36
CA ASP A 302 -1.85 -10.64 -23.49
C ASP A 302 -2.96 -11.71 -23.56
N ASP A 303 -2.89 -12.71 -22.70
CA ASP A 303 -3.73 -13.91 -22.75
C ASP A 303 -4.98 -13.87 -21.85
N ASP A 304 -5.22 -12.78 -21.10
CA ASP A 304 -6.40 -12.65 -20.26
C ASP A 304 -7.45 -11.75 -20.92
N GLU A 305 -8.28 -12.32 -21.79
CA GLU A 305 -9.33 -11.60 -22.52
C GLU A 305 -10.50 -11.20 -21.62
N LEU A 306 -10.75 -11.91 -20.50
CA LEU A 306 -11.97 -11.76 -19.68
C LEU A 306 -11.93 -10.56 -18.74
N TRP A 307 -10.74 -10.18 -18.24
CA TRP A 307 -10.60 -9.24 -17.12
C TRP A 307 -9.98 -7.92 -17.54
N GLY A 308 -9.78 -7.71 -18.84
CA GLY A 308 -9.14 -6.50 -19.33
C GLY A 308 -7.92 -6.20 -18.50
N ARG A 309 -6.83 -6.80 -18.83
CA ARG A 309 -5.46 -6.67 -18.31
C ARG A 309 -5.28 -5.50 -17.37
N PHE A 310 -4.96 -5.77 -16.12
CA PHE A 310 -4.59 -4.73 -15.17
C PHE A 310 -3.26 -4.10 -15.60
N ARG A 311 -3.21 -2.77 -15.65
CA ARG A 311 -1.99 -2.03 -15.95
C ARG A 311 -1.46 -1.40 -14.68
N LEU A 312 -0.24 -1.79 -14.32
CA LEU A 312 0.46 -1.25 -13.16
C LEU A 312 1.43 -0.18 -13.59
N PRO A 313 1.15 1.10 -13.30
CA PRO A 313 2.12 2.16 -13.58
C PRO A 313 3.34 2.09 -12.68
N LYS A 314 3.11 1.74 -11.41
CA LYS A 314 4.12 1.58 -10.35
C LYS A 314 3.61 0.59 -9.31
N VAL A 315 4.53 -0.11 -8.65
CA VAL A 315 4.28 -0.89 -7.45
C VAL A 315 5.20 -0.41 -6.35
N TYR A 316 4.63 -0.08 -5.21
CA TYR A 316 5.37 0.30 -4.02
C TYR A 316 5.19 -0.74 -2.92
N ARG A 317 6.25 -0.92 -2.11
CA ARG A 317 6.25 -1.75 -0.90
C ARG A 317 6.29 -0.87 0.32
N TYR A 318 5.38 -1.08 1.28
CA TYR A 318 5.49 -0.43 2.57
C TYR A 318 6.69 -0.95 3.34
N THR A 319 7.42 -0.03 3.96
CA THR A 319 8.59 -0.30 4.78
C THR A 319 8.40 0.23 6.20
N TYR A 320 9.12 -0.35 7.16
CA TYR A 320 9.26 0.27 8.48
C TYR A 320 10.39 1.30 8.47
N SER A 321 11.44 1.06 7.70
CA SER A 321 12.50 2.03 7.46
C SER A 321 12.01 3.28 6.74
N ASN A 322 12.66 4.41 7.05
CA ASN A 322 12.37 5.69 6.43
C ASN A 322 13.23 5.89 5.18
N HIS A 323 12.60 6.20 4.06
CA HIS A 323 13.22 6.53 2.79
C HIS A 323 12.89 7.98 2.42
N ILE A 324 13.84 8.88 2.71
CA ILE A 324 13.68 10.31 2.42
C ILE A 324 14.36 10.59 1.09
N GLU A 325 13.56 10.76 0.04
CA GLU A 325 14.06 10.93 -1.33
C GLU A 325 13.22 11.94 -2.13
N GLY A 326 13.73 12.33 -3.28
CA GLY A 326 13.04 13.17 -4.25
C GLY A 326 12.55 14.49 -3.67
N PRO A 327 11.30 14.89 -3.94
CA PRO A 327 10.77 16.18 -3.49
C PRO A 327 10.71 16.30 -1.96
N LEU A 328 10.65 15.17 -1.21
CA LEU A 328 10.61 15.19 0.24
C LEU A 328 12.00 15.42 0.87
N ALA A 329 13.07 15.05 0.17
CA ALA A 329 14.45 15.31 0.58
C ALA A 329 14.91 16.76 0.28
N ASP A 330 14.21 17.47 -0.61
CA ASP A 330 14.55 18.84 -1.01
C ASP A 330 13.94 19.84 -0.01
N VAL A 331 14.78 20.41 0.85
CA VAL A 331 14.39 21.36 1.90
C VAL A 331 13.75 22.66 1.38
N GLU A 332 13.92 22.96 0.09
CA GLU A 332 13.32 24.14 -0.54
C GLU A 332 11.92 23.86 -1.11
N VAL A 333 11.45 22.60 -1.06
CA VAL A 333 10.12 22.22 -1.52
C VAL A 333 9.14 22.22 -0.34
N ASP A 334 8.09 23.02 -0.43
CA ASP A 334 7.01 23.00 0.56
C ASP A 334 6.26 21.66 0.49
N LYS A 335 6.01 21.04 1.65
CA LYS A 335 5.22 19.79 1.73
C LYS A 335 3.83 19.90 1.09
N ALA A 336 3.23 21.09 1.08
CA ALA A 336 1.96 21.35 0.40
C ALA A 336 2.07 21.24 -1.12
N ASP A 337 3.27 21.37 -1.68
CA ASP A 337 3.59 21.24 -3.10
C ASP A 337 4.04 19.82 -3.49
N ILE A 338 3.90 18.83 -2.59
CA ILE A 338 4.20 17.43 -2.84
C ILE A 338 2.88 16.63 -2.87
N PRO A 339 2.58 15.83 -3.91
CA PRO A 339 1.43 14.93 -3.89
C PRO A 339 1.45 13.98 -2.70
N GLU A 340 0.29 13.61 -2.18
CA GLU A 340 0.15 12.82 -0.95
C GLU A 340 0.98 11.52 -0.96
N LEU A 341 0.97 10.80 -2.08
CA LEU A 341 1.75 9.57 -2.25
C LEU A 341 3.24 9.77 -1.90
N PHE A 342 3.81 10.93 -2.25
CA PHE A 342 5.25 11.22 -2.08
C PHE A 342 5.58 11.96 -0.79
N ARG A 343 4.58 12.20 0.09
CA ARG A 343 4.81 12.70 1.46
C ARG A 343 5.15 11.60 2.46
N SER A 344 4.89 10.33 2.10
CA SER A 344 5.23 9.18 2.94
C SER A 344 6.67 8.75 2.70
N VAL A 345 7.44 8.67 3.78
CA VAL A 345 8.82 8.14 3.79
C VAL A 345 8.87 6.61 3.91
N LYS A 346 7.73 5.96 4.15
CA LYS A 346 7.67 4.53 4.50
C LYS A 346 7.26 3.68 3.31
N LYS A 347 7.98 3.79 2.22
CA LYS A 347 7.80 2.94 1.04
C LYS A 347 9.03 2.98 0.15
N VAL A 348 9.19 1.93 -0.62
CA VAL A 348 10.17 1.81 -1.72
C VAL A 348 9.47 1.38 -2.99
N ASP A 349 10.04 1.74 -4.13
CA ASP A 349 9.61 1.28 -5.43
C ASP A 349 10.09 -0.15 -5.67
N VAL A 350 9.19 -1.06 -6.00
CA VAL A 350 9.46 -2.47 -6.32
C VAL A 350 8.87 -2.89 -7.66
N SER A 351 8.62 -1.92 -8.53
CA SER A 351 7.96 -2.16 -9.84
C SER A 351 8.67 -3.22 -10.67
N SER A 352 10.01 -3.22 -10.68
CA SER A 352 10.84 -4.18 -11.42
C SER A 352 10.74 -5.63 -10.90
N GLU A 353 10.23 -5.86 -9.68
CA GLU A 353 9.92 -7.22 -9.21
C GLU A 353 8.67 -7.80 -9.88
N TYR A 354 7.79 -6.97 -10.47
CA TYR A 354 6.49 -7.36 -11.00
C TYR A 354 6.43 -7.39 -12.52
N PHE A 355 7.08 -6.44 -13.19
CA PHE A 355 7.02 -6.31 -14.65
C PHE A 355 8.30 -5.68 -15.20
N GLU A 356 8.48 -5.83 -16.50
CA GLU A 356 9.54 -5.15 -17.23
C GLU A 356 9.23 -3.65 -17.31
N THR A 357 10.09 -2.84 -16.73
CA THR A 357 9.94 -1.39 -16.63
C THR A 357 10.63 -0.64 -17.78
N ALA A 358 10.31 0.64 -17.93
CA ALA A 358 11.03 1.55 -18.82
C ALA A 358 11.30 2.89 -18.12
N ASP A 359 12.48 3.46 -18.35
CA ASP A 359 12.78 4.85 -18.01
C ASP A 359 12.24 5.78 -19.09
N VAL A 360 11.53 6.82 -18.69
CA VAL A 360 10.85 7.74 -19.61
C VAL A 360 11.39 9.14 -19.44
N THR A 361 11.93 9.70 -20.51
CA THR A 361 12.39 11.11 -20.56
C THR A 361 11.31 11.96 -21.21
N VAL A 362 10.78 12.94 -20.49
CA VAL A 362 9.75 13.86 -20.96
C VAL A 362 10.34 15.27 -21.13
N GLU A 363 10.15 15.87 -22.29
CA GLU A 363 10.38 17.31 -22.51
C GLU A 363 9.16 18.08 -22.00
N LEU A 364 9.39 18.97 -21.05
CA LEU A 364 8.34 19.74 -20.40
C LEU A 364 8.06 20.99 -21.23
N THR A 365 6.88 21.05 -21.83
CA THR A 365 6.45 22.14 -22.74
C THR A 365 5.48 23.11 -22.07
N GLY A 366 4.83 22.68 -20.97
CA GLY A 366 3.95 23.52 -20.18
C GLY A 366 4.74 24.49 -19.31
N GLU A 367 4.19 25.68 -19.06
CA GLU A 367 4.81 26.67 -18.20
C GLU A 367 4.84 26.16 -16.74
N ALA A 368 6.04 26.04 -16.18
CA ALA A 368 6.21 25.58 -14.79
C ALA A 368 5.79 26.70 -13.82
N PRO A 369 4.95 26.39 -12.82
CA PRO A 369 4.65 27.36 -11.76
C PRO A 369 5.92 27.77 -11.03
N GLN A 370 5.96 29.01 -10.55
CA GLN A 370 7.11 29.57 -9.87
C GLN A 370 7.54 28.68 -8.67
N GLY A 371 8.83 28.32 -8.64
CA GLY A 371 9.43 27.52 -7.57
C GLY A 371 9.19 26.02 -7.66
N VAL A 372 8.52 25.53 -8.69
CA VAL A 372 8.34 24.09 -8.90
C VAL A 372 9.64 23.49 -9.44
N LYS A 373 10.16 22.48 -8.75
CA LYS A 373 11.41 21.77 -9.07
C LYS A 373 11.20 20.33 -9.54
N TYR A 374 9.99 19.80 -9.35
CA TYR A 374 9.65 18.41 -9.68
C TYR A 374 8.43 18.36 -10.59
N ALA A 375 8.47 17.44 -11.53
CA ALA A 375 7.33 17.03 -12.33
C ALA A 375 6.90 15.63 -11.91
N TYR A 376 5.67 15.27 -12.27
CA TYR A 376 5.08 13.98 -11.93
C TYR A 376 4.47 13.34 -13.17
N LEU A 377 4.50 12.00 -13.25
CA LEU A 377 3.64 11.27 -14.17
C LEU A 377 2.37 10.85 -13.43
N ALA A 378 1.23 11.12 -14.07
CA ALA A 378 -0.08 10.77 -13.54
C ALA A 378 -0.80 9.79 -14.47
N VAL A 379 -1.62 8.92 -13.88
CA VAL A 379 -2.57 8.05 -14.58
C VAL A 379 -4.00 8.48 -14.28
N PHE A 380 -4.93 8.21 -15.18
CA PHE A 380 -6.31 8.64 -15.06
C PHE A 380 -7.17 7.61 -14.34
N GLY A 381 -7.95 8.05 -13.34
CA GLY A 381 -8.91 7.22 -12.61
C GLY A 381 -9.89 8.10 -11.82
N TYR A 382 -11.14 7.65 -11.63
CA TYR A 382 -12.16 8.40 -10.91
C TYR A 382 -12.37 9.84 -11.40
N GLN A 383 -12.27 10.06 -12.70
CA GLN A 383 -12.40 11.39 -13.32
C GLN A 383 -11.30 12.38 -12.90
N ASP A 384 -10.17 11.88 -12.41
CA ASP A 384 -9.03 12.71 -12.00
C ASP A 384 -7.70 12.06 -12.40
N TRP A 385 -6.63 12.83 -12.35
CA TRP A 385 -5.27 12.37 -12.62
C TRP A 385 -4.54 12.14 -11.30
N HIS A 386 -3.98 10.95 -11.14
CA HIS A 386 -3.28 10.53 -9.93
C HIS A 386 -1.77 10.44 -10.18
N PRO A 387 -0.95 11.33 -9.59
CA PRO A 387 0.50 11.22 -9.66
C PRO A 387 1.00 9.89 -9.09
N VAL A 388 1.77 9.15 -9.90
CA VAL A 388 2.28 7.82 -9.55
C VAL A 388 3.80 7.73 -9.51
N GLN A 389 4.51 8.71 -10.12
CA GLN A 389 5.97 8.81 -10.08
C GLN A 389 6.39 10.28 -10.14
N TRP A 390 7.51 10.61 -9.53
CA TRP A 390 8.13 11.93 -9.52
C TRP A 390 9.45 11.92 -10.30
N ALA A 391 9.86 13.10 -10.81
CA ALA A 391 11.18 13.33 -11.34
C ALA A 391 11.62 14.77 -11.10
N LYS A 392 12.92 14.99 -10.88
CA LYS A 392 13.49 16.32 -10.79
C LYS A 392 13.54 16.95 -12.18
N ILE A 393 13.23 18.23 -12.23
CA ILE A 393 13.29 19.00 -13.49
C ILE A 393 14.73 19.45 -13.70
N GLU A 394 15.33 19.04 -14.83
CA GLU A 394 16.68 19.42 -15.24
C GLU A 394 16.66 19.88 -16.69
N ASN A 395 17.04 21.14 -16.94
CA ASN A 395 17.10 21.74 -18.28
C ASN A 395 15.80 21.56 -19.10
N GLY A 396 14.62 21.74 -18.46
CA GLY A 396 13.32 21.59 -19.12
C GLY A 396 12.89 20.15 -19.39
N ARG A 397 13.58 19.17 -18.79
CA ARG A 397 13.29 17.74 -18.91
C ARG A 397 13.09 17.09 -17.55
N ALA A 398 12.39 15.97 -17.56
CA ALA A 398 12.21 15.10 -16.38
C ALA A 398 12.39 13.63 -16.78
N VAL A 399 13.18 12.88 -16.01
CA VAL A 399 13.42 11.45 -16.25
C VAL A 399 12.70 10.65 -15.17
N PHE A 400 11.62 9.97 -15.57
CA PHE A 400 10.82 9.12 -14.70
C PHE A 400 11.34 7.68 -14.80
N ARG A 401 11.71 7.12 -13.66
CA ARG A 401 12.35 5.81 -13.59
C ARG A 401 11.33 4.68 -13.44
N GLU A 402 11.65 3.54 -14.06
CA GLU A 402 10.97 2.26 -13.86
C GLU A 402 9.45 2.31 -14.08
N MET A 403 9.01 2.93 -15.16
CA MET A 403 7.58 3.07 -15.48
C MET A 403 6.98 1.80 -16.08
N GLY A 404 5.73 1.50 -15.70
CA GLY A 404 4.93 0.45 -16.34
C GLY A 404 4.54 0.80 -17.76
N LYS A 405 4.49 -0.22 -18.63
CA LYS A 405 4.22 -0.06 -20.07
C LYS A 405 2.74 -0.28 -20.42
N ASP A 406 2.39 0.03 -21.66
CA ASP A 406 1.07 -0.15 -22.28
C ASP A 406 -0.07 0.60 -21.56
N MET A 407 0.18 1.86 -21.22
CA MET A 407 -0.82 2.76 -20.62
C MET A 407 -0.55 4.23 -20.96
N VAL A 408 -1.53 5.05 -20.68
CA VAL A 408 -1.47 6.50 -20.91
C VAL A 408 -1.00 7.21 -19.64
N TYR A 409 -0.05 8.12 -19.83
CA TYR A 409 0.45 9.01 -18.81
C TYR A 409 0.24 10.47 -19.18
N LEU A 410 -0.06 11.30 -18.17
CA LEU A 410 -0.03 12.76 -18.28
C LEU A 410 1.13 13.28 -17.43
N PRO A 411 2.12 13.97 -18.03
CA PRO A 411 3.10 14.74 -17.26
C PRO A 411 2.44 15.96 -16.64
N VAL A 412 2.65 16.15 -15.32
CA VAL A 412 2.01 17.25 -14.58
C VAL A 412 2.98 17.92 -13.63
N TYR A 413 2.74 19.19 -13.36
CA TYR A 413 3.21 19.90 -12.19
C TYR A 413 2.18 19.79 -11.07
N TYR A 414 2.65 19.85 -9.84
CA TYR A 414 1.76 19.86 -8.66
C TYR A 414 2.05 21.08 -7.79
N LYS A 415 1.01 21.84 -7.50
CA LYS A 415 1.12 23.03 -6.67
C LYS A 415 -0.12 23.16 -5.78
N ARG A 416 0.08 23.12 -4.45
CA ARG A 416 -0.96 23.31 -3.43
C ARG A 416 -2.26 22.50 -3.68
N GLY A 417 -2.14 21.24 -4.05
CA GLY A 417 -3.28 20.37 -4.35
C GLY A 417 -3.79 20.42 -5.78
N GLY A 418 -3.32 21.37 -6.60
CA GLY A 418 -3.69 21.47 -8.02
C GLY A 418 -2.70 20.77 -8.93
N LEU A 419 -3.22 20.14 -9.98
CA LEU A 419 -2.43 19.57 -11.10
C LEU A 419 -2.49 20.52 -12.29
N LEU A 420 -1.34 20.74 -12.91
CA LEU A 420 -1.20 21.52 -14.13
C LEU A 420 -0.46 20.67 -15.17
N PRO A 421 -0.94 20.55 -16.41
CA PRO A 421 -0.22 19.81 -17.44
C PRO A 421 1.18 20.38 -17.66
N ALA A 422 2.18 19.51 -17.63
CA ALA A 422 3.59 19.85 -17.87
C ALA A 422 4.04 19.54 -19.30
N ALA A 423 3.34 18.61 -19.96
CA ALA A 423 3.50 18.26 -21.38
C ALA A 423 2.22 17.58 -21.89
N GLU A 424 2.17 17.25 -23.16
CA GLU A 424 1.10 16.47 -23.76
C GLU A 424 1.05 15.05 -23.15
N PRO A 425 -0.15 14.44 -23.01
CA PRO A 425 -0.25 13.05 -22.63
C PRO A 425 0.39 12.15 -23.68
N PHE A 426 0.86 11.00 -23.23
CA PHE A 426 1.44 10.00 -24.13
C PHE A 426 1.08 8.58 -23.69
N ARG A 427 1.04 7.66 -24.64
CA ARG A 427 1.02 6.23 -24.36
C ARG A 427 2.45 5.70 -24.32
N LEU A 428 2.84 5.06 -23.24
CA LEU A 428 4.07 4.28 -23.17
C LEU A 428 3.79 2.87 -23.70
N ARG A 429 4.34 2.56 -24.88
CA ARG A 429 4.11 1.27 -25.55
C ARG A 429 4.92 0.14 -24.90
N ASN A 430 4.59 -1.12 -25.22
CA ASN A 430 5.28 -2.31 -24.71
C ASN A 430 6.77 -2.37 -25.11
N ASP A 431 7.14 -1.77 -26.22
CA ASP A 431 8.53 -1.65 -26.68
C ASP A 431 9.32 -0.51 -25.98
N GLY A 432 8.67 0.23 -25.07
CA GLY A 432 9.27 1.35 -24.34
C GLY A 432 9.22 2.68 -25.10
N THR A 433 8.64 2.71 -26.30
CA THR A 433 8.49 3.96 -27.08
C THR A 433 7.31 4.80 -26.56
N MET A 434 7.45 6.13 -26.65
CA MET A 434 6.39 7.07 -26.29
C MET A 434 5.62 7.48 -27.54
N GLU A 435 4.33 7.26 -27.54
CA GLU A 435 3.40 7.77 -28.55
C GLU A 435 2.66 8.98 -27.97
N LYS A 436 2.97 10.17 -28.48
CA LYS A 436 2.28 11.40 -28.05
C LYS A 436 0.83 11.35 -28.48
N LEU A 437 -0.06 11.73 -27.58
CA LEU A 437 -1.49 11.84 -27.84
C LEU A 437 -1.85 13.32 -28.02
N SER A 438 -1.43 13.89 -29.15
CA SER A 438 -1.83 15.23 -29.52
C SER A 438 -3.16 15.18 -30.27
N GLY A 439 -4.06 16.12 -29.95
CA GLY A 439 -5.28 16.31 -30.76
C GLY A 439 -4.90 16.73 -32.18
N ASN A 440 -5.24 15.91 -33.13
CA ASN A 440 -5.18 16.29 -34.56
C ASN A 440 -6.60 16.62 -35.06
N GLU A 441 -6.70 17.37 -36.10
CA GLU A 441 -7.97 17.81 -36.69
C GLU A 441 -8.73 16.67 -37.43
N GLU A 442 -8.12 15.49 -37.55
CA GLU A 442 -8.75 14.32 -38.16
C GLU A 442 -9.44 13.50 -37.08
N THR A 443 -10.75 13.39 -37.19
CA THR A 443 -11.58 12.53 -36.32
C THR A 443 -11.65 11.13 -36.89
N GLU A 444 -11.21 10.14 -36.13
CA GLU A 444 -11.37 8.73 -36.42
C GLU A 444 -12.53 8.16 -35.60
N GLU A 445 -13.36 7.33 -36.23
CA GLU A 445 -14.41 6.62 -35.50
C GLU A 445 -13.79 5.54 -34.60
N VAL A 446 -13.74 5.80 -33.29
CA VAL A 446 -13.14 4.88 -32.33
C VAL A 446 -14.21 4.01 -31.72
N ALA A 447 -14.14 2.70 -31.94
CA ALA A 447 -14.94 1.74 -31.21
C ALA A 447 -14.44 1.65 -29.77
N VAL A 448 -15.16 2.29 -28.84
CA VAL A 448 -14.86 2.19 -27.41
C VAL A 448 -15.46 0.89 -26.88
N ARG A 449 -14.62 -0.13 -26.63
CA ARG A 449 -15.03 -1.32 -25.92
C ARG A 449 -14.79 -1.09 -24.43
N MET A 450 -15.84 -0.80 -23.69
CA MET A 450 -15.74 -0.83 -22.23
C MET A 450 -15.66 -2.28 -21.77
N VAL A 451 -14.53 -2.66 -21.21
CA VAL A 451 -14.38 -3.93 -20.51
C VAL A 451 -14.85 -3.71 -19.08
N THR A 452 -16.07 -4.08 -18.79
CA THR A 452 -16.54 -4.22 -17.41
C THR A 452 -15.91 -5.49 -16.85
N GLY A 453 -14.65 -5.39 -16.46
CA GLY A 453 -13.98 -6.50 -15.83
C GLY A 453 -14.23 -6.43 -14.34
N ALA A 454 -14.62 -7.44 -13.74
CA ALA A 454 -14.21 -8.03 -12.50
C ALA A 454 -15.33 -8.79 -11.83
N PRO A 455 -15.01 -9.89 -11.14
CA PRO A 455 -15.94 -10.62 -10.28
C PRO A 455 -16.44 -9.81 -9.09
N ALA A 456 -15.92 -8.63 -8.86
CA ALA A 456 -16.57 -7.64 -8.00
C ALA A 456 -17.83 -7.09 -8.68
N TYR A 457 -18.69 -8.01 -9.15
CA TYR A 457 -19.96 -7.70 -9.77
C TYR A 457 -20.83 -6.76 -8.91
N ASP A 458 -20.70 -6.85 -7.58
CA ASP A 458 -21.40 -5.97 -6.66
C ASP A 458 -20.75 -4.59 -6.51
N GLN A 459 -19.43 -4.48 -6.59
CA GLN A 459 -18.74 -3.18 -6.64
C GLN A 459 -18.99 -2.47 -7.97
N ASN A 460 -18.97 -3.21 -9.08
CA ASN A 460 -19.31 -2.65 -10.38
C ASN A 460 -20.79 -2.26 -10.48
N ARG A 461 -21.70 -2.92 -9.77
CA ARG A 461 -23.10 -2.51 -9.72
C ARG A 461 -23.31 -1.12 -9.13
N GLU A 462 -22.58 -0.75 -8.12
CA GLU A 462 -22.63 0.60 -7.55
C GLU A 462 -22.11 1.64 -8.56
N TYR A 463 -21.00 1.35 -9.24
CA TYR A 463 -20.47 2.21 -10.30
C TYR A 463 -21.34 2.21 -11.55
N LEU A 464 -21.84 1.06 -11.96
CA LEU A 464 -22.76 0.94 -13.08
C LEU A 464 -24.13 1.56 -12.78
N GLY A 465 -24.59 1.50 -11.54
CA GLY A 465 -25.77 2.21 -11.06
C GLY A 465 -25.64 3.72 -11.18
N CYS A 466 -24.45 4.26 -10.88
CA CYS A 466 -24.14 5.68 -11.06
C CYS A 466 -24.03 6.08 -12.54
N MET A 467 -23.71 5.15 -13.42
CA MET A 467 -23.56 5.40 -14.86
C MET A 467 -24.80 5.09 -15.68
N LYS A 468 -25.83 4.45 -15.08
CA LYS A 468 -27.08 4.13 -15.75
C LYS A 468 -27.76 5.39 -16.28
N GLY A 469 -27.96 5.46 -17.60
CA GLY A 469 -28.48 6.63 -18.27
C GLY A 469 -27.47 7.77 -18.45
N SER A 470 -26.21 7.61 -18.00
CA SER A 470 -25.16 8.59 -18.24
C SER A 470 -24.84 8.68 -19.72
N ARG A 471 -24.62 9.91 -20.17
CA ARG A 471 -24.13 10.20 -21.51
C ARG A 471 -22.61 10.13 -21.49
N ILE A 472 -22.02 9.36 -22.39
CA ILE A 472 -20.58 9.38 -22.61
C ILE A 472 -20.30 10.39 -23.71
N VAL A 473 -19.65 11.47 -23.36
CA VAL A 473 -19.30 12.56 -24.26
C VAL A 473 -17.79 12.56 -24.52
N GLY A 474 -17.39 12.99 -25.69
CA GLY A 474 -16.00 13.17 -26.05
C GLY A 474 -15.81 14.45 -26.85
N LEU A 475 -14.61 14.97 -26.85
CA LEU A 475 -14.20 16.08 -27.70
C LEU A 475 -13.70 15.48 -29.02
N LEU A 476 -14.57 15.45 -30.04
CA LEU A 476 -14.21 14.86 -31.34
C LEU A 476 -13.40 15.79 -32.23
N ASP A 477 -13.55 17.08 -32.03
CA ASP A 477 -12.86 18.13 -32.80
C ASP A 477 -12.08 19.15 -31.95
N GLY A 478 -11.98 18.85 -30.64
CA GLY A 478 -11.37 19.74 -29.65
C GLY A 478 -12.18 21.00 -29.35
N LYS A 479 -13.39 21.15 -29.88
CA LYS A 479 -14.23 22.37 -29.76
C LYS A 479 -15.60 22.14 -29.18
N SER A 480 -16.18 20.93 -29.27
CA SER A 480 -17.53 20.61 -28.79
C SER A 480 -17.61 19.26 -28.12
N GLU A 481 -18.42 19.18 -27.06
CA GLU A 481 -18.77 17.90 -26.45
C GLU A 481 -19.89 17.26 -27.28
N GLU A 482 -19.64 16.04 -27.78
CA GLU A 482 -20.63 15.26 -28.46
C GLU A 482 -20.93 13.96 -27.70
N GLU A 483 -22.19 13.55 -27.68
CA GLU A 483 -22.59 12.27 -27.09
C GLU A 483 -22.14 11.13 -28.00
N LEU A 484 -21.19 10.30 -27.51
CA LEU A 484 -20.63 9.16 -28.25
C LEU A 484 -21.46 7.90 -28.08
N CYS A 485 -21.95 7.66 -26.86
CA CYS A 485 -22.75 6.49 -26.55
C CYS A 485 -23.53 6.72 -25.25
N ARG A 486 -24.50 5.86 -25.02
CA ARG A 486 -25.34 5.88 -23.82
C ARG A 486 -25.26 4.55 -23.10
N TRP A 487 -25.15 4.57 -21.78
CA TRP A 487 -25.19 3.37 -20.96
C TRP A 487 -26.58 2.82 -20.81
N THR A 488 -26.80 1.53 -21.12
CA THR A 488 -28.09 0.86 -21.02
C THR A 488 -28.21 0.00 -19.76
N ASP A 489 -29.43 -0.44 -19.47
CA ASP A 489 -29.75 -1.35 -18.36
C ASP A 489 -29.13 -2.73 -18.51
N SER A 490 -28.79 -3.13 -19.72
CA SER A 490 -28.17 -4.42 -20.04
C SER A 490 -26.65 -4.43 -19.92
N LEU A 491 -26.03 -3.37 -19.38
CA LEU A 491 -24.58 -3.20 -19.32
C LEU A 491 -23.91 -3.13 -20.71
N ALA A 492 -24.66 -2.74 -21.71
CA ALA A 492 -24.17 -2.50 -23.05
C ALA A 492 -24.07 -1.00 -23.33
N LEU A 493 -23.14 -0.63 -24.20
CA LEU A 493 -23.05 0.72 -24.74
C LEU A 493 -23.85 0.73 -26.05
N GLU A 494 -24.84 1.58 -26.12
CA GLU A 494 -25.56 1.84 -27.36
C GLU A 494 -24.92 3.06 -28.04
N PRO A 495 -24.37 2.90 -29.27
CA PRO A 495 -23.87 4.04 -30.01
C PRO A 495 -24.99 5.01 -30.33
N VAL A 496 -24.74 6.28 -30.19
CA VAL A 496 -25.69 7.31 -30.66
C VAL A 496 -25.62 7.36 -32.19
N VAL A 497 -26.72 6.92 -32.82
CA VAL A 497 -26.84 7.01 -34.27
C VAL A 497 -26.98 8.49 -34.65
N ARG A 498 -25.94 9.06 -35.29
CA ARG A 498 -26.04 10.37 -35.89
C ARG A 498 -26.97 10.32 -37.11
N LYS A 499 -27.99 11.12 -37.10
CA LYS A 499 -28.83 11.34 -38.27
C LYS A 499 -28.22 12.36 -39.21
#